data_3dfa2a8d117c6d93617e64e12e0d8f97
#
_entry.id   3dfa2a8d117c6d93617e64e12e0d8f97
#
_cell.length_a   1.000
_cell.length_b   1.000
_cell.length_c   1.000
_cell.angle_alpha   90.00
_cell.angle_beta   90.00
_cell.angle_gamma   90.00
#
_symmetry.space_group_name_H-M   'P 1'
#
loop_
_entity.id
_entity.type
_entity.pdbx_description
1 polymer ?
#
loop_
_entity_poly.entity_id
_entity_poly.type
_entity_poly.pdbx_seq_one_letter_code
_entity_poly.pdbx_strand_id
1 'polypeptide(L)'
;MTDSRSIRFDGRPLAIEDVCAIAARDARAELSADPAFRARIRRGSEFLERLLREDGVVYGVTTGYGDSCTVVIPPELVPELPHHLFAYHGVGLGRMLDPAETRAVLAARLQSLAQGVSGVSVELLDQLAAFIEHDVLPQIPAEGSVGASGDLTPLSYVAAALCGERNVPFMIARPSFGRRRSGWRRSVSSASAAGWMRPWNSTLRSPHSAAAT
;
A
#
# COMPACT_ATOMS: atom_id res chain seq x y z
N MET A 1 12.80 -29.36 4.42
CA MET A 1 12.48 -27.95 4.13
C MET A 1 12.02 -27.92 2.68
N THR A 2 10.73 -27.89 2.42
CA THR A 2 10.20 -27.76 1.06
C THR A 2 10.54 -26.37 0.57
N ASP A 3 11.29 -26.31 -0.53
CA ASP A 3 11.59 -25.08 -1.25
C ASP A 3 10.25 -24.45 -1.68
N SER A 4 9.78 -23.46 -0.93
CA SER A 4 8.49 -22.85 -1.21
C SER A 4 8.67 -21.99 -2.48
N ARG A 5 7.87 -22.25 -3.51
CA ARG A 5 7.82 -21.50 -4.75
C ARG A 5 7.79 -19.99 -4.44
N SER A 6 8.68 -19.21 -5.05
CA SER A 6 8.69 -17.75 -4.95
C SER A 6 8.19 -17.14 -6.26
N ILE A 7 7.29 -16.17 -6.15
CA ILE A 7 6.76 -15.39 -7.27
C ILE A 7 7.33 -14.00 -7.16
N ARG A 8 8.08 -13.60 -8.20
CA ARG A 8 8.83 -12.34 -8.20
C ARG A 8 8.03 -11.21 -8.84
N PHE A 9 7.93 -10.11 -8.11
CA PHE A 9 7.36 -8.84 -8.58
C PHE A 9 8.49 -7.95 -9.11
N ASP A 10 8.65 -7.89 -10.42
CA ASP A 10 9.68 -7.11 -11.12
C ASP A 10 9.10 -6.22 -12.23
N GLY A 11 7.77 -6.13 -12.30
CA GLY A 11 7.01 -5.40 -13.30
C GLY A 11 6.64 -6.22 -14.54
N ARG A 12 7.06 -7.49 -14.65
CA ARG A 12 6.50 -8.40 -15.65
C ARG A 12 5.09 -8.84 -15.27
N PRO A 13 4.19 -9.08 -16.23
CA PRO A 13 2.86 -9.56 -15.94
C PRO A 13 2.88 -10.85 -15.11
N LEU A 14 1.99 -10.95 -14.12
CA LEU A 14 1.70 -12.19 -13.40
C LEU A 14 0.57 -12.95 -14.08
N ALA A 15 0.60 -14.26 -14.01
CA ALA A 15 -0.54 -15.10 -14.35
C ALA A 15 -1.57 -15.10 -13.21
N ILE A 16 -2.81 -15.42 -13.51
CA ILE A 16 -3.87 -15.57 -12.49
C ILE A 16 -3.48 -16.64 -11.48
N GLU A 17 -2.86 -17.72 -11.95
CA GLU A 17 -2.39 -18.84 -11.14
C GLU A 17 -1.33 -18.42 -10.13
N ASP A 18 -0.50 -17.40 -10.45
CA ASP A 18 0.49 -16.85 -9.52
C ASP A 18 -0.21 -16.10 -8.38
N VAL A 19 -1.22 -15.29 -8.70
CA VAL A 19 -2.02 -14.59 -7.69
C VAL A 19 -2.76 -15.59 -6.80
N CYS A 20 -3.35 -16.64 -7.40
CA CYS A 20 -4.02 -17.71 -6.64
C CYS A 20 -3.05 -18.45 -5.71
N ALA A 21 -1.83 -18.74 -6.17
CA ALA A 21 -0.82 -19.41 -5.36
C ALA A 21 -0.36 -18.54 -4.17
N ILE A 22 -0.21 -17.23 -4.35
CA ILE A 22 0.07 -16.29 -3.26
C ILE A 22 -1.12 -16.23 -2.30
N ALA A 23 -2.33 -16.15 -2.81
CA ALA A 23 -3.55 -16.10 -2.02
C ALA A 23 -3.71 -17.34 -1.13
N ALA A 24 -3.43 -18.53 -1.67
CA ALA A 24 -3.47 -19.81 -0.97
C ALA A 24 -2.25 -20.06 -0.06
N ARG A 25 -1.18 -19.25 -0.13
CA ARG A 25 0.14 -19.46 0.51
C ARG A 25 0.93 -20.66 -0.02
N ASP A 26 0.64 -21.08 -1.22
CA ASP A 26 1.42 -22.10 -1.95
C ASP A 26 2.70 -21.49 -2.57
N ALA A 27 2.76 -20.16 -2.64
CA ALA A 27 3.92 -19.40 -3.07
C ALA A 27 4.14 -18.15 -2.21
N ARG A 28 5.40 -17.71 -2.12
CA ARG A 28 5.81 -16.48 -1.45
C ARG A 28 5.81 -15.32 -2.45
N ALA A 29 5.46 -14.13 -1.99
CA ALA A 29 5.58 -12.90 -2.76
C ALA A 29 6.98 -12.29 -2.52
N GLU A 30 7.75 -12.08 -3.57
CA GLU A 30 9.10 -11.52 -3.49
C GLU A 30 9.22 -10.28 -4.38
N LEU A 31 9.48 -9.12 -3.78
CA LEU A 31 9.80 -7.92 -4.56
C LEU A 31 11.23 -8.03 -5.11
N SER A 32 11.40 -7.72 -6.38
CA SER A 32 12.71 -7.80 -7.04
C SER A 32 13.76 -6.93 -6.36
N ALA A 33 14.91 -7.53 -6.07
CA ALA A 33 16.10 -6.84 -5.59
C ALA A 33 16.96 -6.27 -6.74
N ASP A 34 16.59 -6.52 -8.00
CA ASP A 34 17.33 -6.05 -9.17
C ASP A 34 17.51 -4.53 -9.13
N PRO A 35 18.76 -4.03 -9.17
CA PRO A 35 19.05 -2.60 -9.16
C PRO A 35 18.37 -1.83 -10.29
N ALA A 36 18.21 -2.41 -11.47
CA ALA A 36 17.55 -1.77 -12.61
C ALA A 36 16.04 -1.61 -12.37
N PHE A 37 15.41 -2.63 -11.78
CA PHE A 37 14.01 -2.54 -11.34
C PHE A 37 13.84 -1.45 -10.29
N ARG A 38 14.62 -1.48 -9.21
CA ARG A 38 14.54 -0.49 -8.14
C ARG A 38 14.83 0.93 -8.62
N ALA A 39 15.78 1.10 -9.54
CA ALA A 39 16.07 2.39 -10.17
C ALA A 39 14.88 2.88 -11.02
N ARG A 40 14.15 1.98 -11.71
CA ARG A 40 12.93 2.35 -12.45
C ARG A 40 11.86 2.91 -11.51
N ILE A 41 11.60 2.23 -10.39
CA ILE A 41 10.62 2.70 -9.39
C ILE A 41 11.03 4.07 -8.84
N ARG A 42 12.30 4.26 -8.45
CA ARG A 42 12.81 5.55 -7.93
C ARG A 42 12.62 6.68 -8.94
N ARG A 43 12.96 6.45 -10.22
CA ARG A 43 12.73 7.48 -11.25
C ARG A 43 11.28 7.95 -11.32
N GLY A 44 10.32 7.05 -11.08
CA GLY A 44 8.90 7.40 -11.03
C GLY A 44 8.57 8.32 -9.85
N SER A 45 9.06 8.00 -8.64
CA SER A 45 8.83 8.84 -7.46
C SER A 45 9.58 10.18 -7.54
N GLU A 46 10.83 10.19 -8.00
CA GLU A 46 11.61 11.41 -8.23
C GLU A 46 10.98 12.33 -9.28
N PHE A 47 10.39 11.75 -10.33
CA PHE A 47 9.63 12.51 -11.33
C PHE A 47 8.41 13.17 -10.70
N LEU A 48 7.62 12.43 -9.91
CA LEU A 48 6.45 12.99 -9.21
C LEU A 48 6.86 14.10 -8.24
N GLU A 49 7.91 13.90 -7.44
CA GLU A 49 8.42 14.92 -6.52
C GLU A 49 8.87 16.20 -7.25
N ARG A 50 9.51 16.05 -8.40
CA ARG A 50 9.90 17.19 -9.23
C ARG A 50 8.67 17.93 -9.75
N LEU A 51 7.68 17.19 -10.28
CA LEU A 51 6.45 17.76 -10.81
C LEU A 51 5.68 18.54 -9.73
N LEU A 52 5.62 18.01 -8.50
CA LEU A 52 4.99 18.69 -7.37
C LEU A 52 5.71 19.99 -6.98
N ARG A 53 7.04 20.05 -7.12
CA ARG A 53 7.82 21.27 -6.86
C ARG A 53 7.65 22.34 -7.96
N GLU A 54 7.32 21.92 -9.18
CA GLU A 54 7.11 22.78 -10.34
C GLU A 54 5.63 23.22 -10.48
N ASP A 55 4.82 23.13 -9.42
CA ASP A 55 3.38 23.44 -9.39
C ASP A 55 2.57 22.62 -10.41
N GLY A 56 3.01 21.39 -10.67
CA GLY A 56 2.34 20.48 -11.59
C GLY A 56 0.99 19.99 -11.06
N VAL A 57 0.00 19.94 -11.96
CA VAL A 57 -1.30 19.33 -11.65
C VAL A 57 -1.21 17.83 -11.82
N VAL A 58 -1.39 17.08 -10.72
CA VAL A 58 -1.34 15.62 -10.72
C VAL A 58 -2.65 15.07 -10.19
N TYR A 59 -3.36 14.33 -11.05
CA TYR A 59 -4.63 13.69 -10.70
C TYR A 59 -4.50 12.86 -9.41
N GLY A 60 -5.37 13.14 -8.45
CA GLY A 60 -5.42 12.42 -7.18
C GLY A 60 -4.27 12.70 -6.21
N VAL A 61 -3.38 13.65 -6.53
CA VAL A 61 -2.30 14.12 -5.65
C VAL A 61 -2.48 15.60 -5.34
N THR A 62 -2.61 16.44 -6.38
CA THR A 62 -2.92 17.87 -6.26
C THR A 62 -4.34 18.21 -6.72
N THR A 63 -5.14 17.21 -7.00
CA THR A 63 -6.57 17.31 -7.32
C THR A 63 -7.37 16.26 -6.57
N GLY A 64 -8.69 16.43 -6.52
CA GLY A 64 -9.61 15.36 -6.15
C GLY A 64 -9.65 14.22 -7.19
N TYR A 65 -10.51 13.24 -6.96
CA TYR A 65 -10.73 12.08 -7.83
C TYR A 65 -12.06 12.19 -8.60
N GLY A 66 -12.16 11.47 -9.71
CA GLY A 66 -13.40 11.38 -10.49
C GLY A 66 -13.89 12.75 -10.91
N ASP A 67 -15.12 13.07 -10.62
CA ASP A 67 -15.74 14.38 -10.95
C ASP A 67 -15.03 15.57 -10.29
N SER A 68 -14.40 15.36 -9.15
CA SER A 68 -13.60 16.37 -8.44
C SER A 68 -12.18 16.55 -9.00
N CYS A 69 -11.83 15.96 -10.13
CA CYS A 69 -10.49 16.08 -10.74
C CYS A 69 -10.14 17.51 -11.18
N THR A 70 -11.15 18.37 -11.35
CA THR A 70 -10.98 19.80 -11.66
C THR A 70 -10.77 20.67 -10.41
N VAL A 71 -10.95 20.11 -9.22
CA VAL A 71 -10.74 20.82 -7.95
C VAL A 71 -9.28 20.72 -7.57
N VAL A 72 -8.56 21.84 -7.64
CA VAL A 72 -7.16 21.92 -7.22
C VAL A 72 -7.08 21.94 -5.71
N ILE A 73 -6.21 21.10 -5.16
CA ILE A 73 -5.94 21.02 -3.72
C ILE A 73 -4.83 22.03 -3.38
N PRO A 74 -5.06 22.95 -2.42
CA PRO A 74 -4.03 23.85 -1.95
C PRO A 74 -2.78 23.08 -1.50
N PRO A 75 -1.55 23.53 -1.85
CA PRO A 75 -0.31 22.82 -1.56
C PRO A 75 -0.13 22.43 -0.08
N GLU A 76 -0.61 23.28 0.84
CA GLU A 76 -0.57 23.05 2.28
C GLU A 76 -1.45 21.88 2.74
N LEU A 77 -2.50 21.53 1.97
CA LEU A 77 -3.42 20.43 2.26
C LEU A 77 -3.04 19.12 1.57
N VAL A 78 -2.14 19.14 0.59
CA VAL A 78 -1.70 17.93 -0.12
C VAL A 78 -1.17 16.84 0.82
N PRO A 79 -0.39 17.14 1.89
CA PRO A 79 0.06 16.12 2.84
C PRO A 79 -1.07 15.47 3.65
N GLU A 80 -2.19 16.16 3.84
CA GLU A 80 -3.34 15.67 4.60
C GLU A 80 -4.35 14.93 3.71
N LEU A 81 -4.29 15.16 2.40
CA LEU A 81 -5.23 14.60 1.44
C LEU A 81 -5.39 13.08 1.53
N PRO A 82 -4.33 12.26 1.70
CA PRO A 82 -4.48 10.82 1.88
C PRO A 82 -5.38 10.45 3.05
N HIS A 83 -5.26 11.14 4.20
CA HIS A 83 -6.09 10.89 5.39
C HIS A 83 -7.56 11.19 5.12
N HIS A 84 -7.86 12.28 4.44
CA HIS A 84 -9.23 12.61 4.06
C HIS A 84 -9.79 11.60 3.05
N LEU A 85 -9.00 11.19 2.07
CA LEU A 85 -9.45 10.30 1.00
C LEU A 85 -9.78 8.91 1.51
N PHE A 86 -8.91 8.28 2.30
CA PHE A 86 -9.26 6.95 2.81
C PHE A 86 -10.33 7.00 3.90
N ALA A 87 -10.46 8.09 4.67
CA ALA A 87 -11.58 8.27 5.58
C ALA A 87 -12.91 8.40 4.82
N TYR A 88 -12.93 9.16 3.73
CA TYR A 88 -14.12 9.36 2.89
C TYR A 88 -14.51 8.10 2.13
N HIS A 89 -13.55 7.36 1.59
CA HIS A 89 -13.79 6.14 0.82
C HIS A 89 -13.86 4.87 1.67
N GLY A 90 -13.46 4.93 2.93
CA GLY A 90 -13.49 3.82 3.88
C GLY A 90 -14.89 3.50 4.43
N VAL A 91 -15.88 3.43 3.56
CA VAL A 91 -17.32 3.26 3.87
C VAL A 91 -17.87 1.92 3.43
N GLY A 92 -17.02 0.92 3.28
CA GLY A 92 -17.42 -0.43 2.89
C GLY A 92 -18.30 -1.11 3.94
N LEU A 93 -19.13 -2.03 3.46
CA LEU A 93 -20.13 -2.78 4.23
C LEU A 93 -20.03 -4.29 3.94
N GLY A 94 -20.89 -5.05 4.60
CA GLY A 94 -21.02 -6.48 4.39
C GLY A 94 -19.96 -7.31 5.10
N ARG A 95 -19.70 -8.51 4.56
CA ARG A 95 -18.67 -9.38 5.11
C ARG A 95 -17.28 -8.80 4.87
N MET A 96 -16.34 -9.14 5.72
CA MET A 96 -14.93 -8.88 5.43
C MET A 96 -14.40 -9.91 4.44
N LEU A 97 -13.50 -9.49 3.55
CA LEU A 97 -12.74 -10.41 2.70
C LEU A 97 -11.96 -11.39 3.60
N ASP A 98 -11.92 -12.63 3.18
CA ASP A 98 -11.12 -13.62 3.89
C ASP A 98 -9.60 -13.40 3.68
N PRO A 99 -8.72 -14.11 4.42
CA PRO A 99 -7.28 -13.93 4.27
C PRO A 99 -6.76 -14.21 2.86
N ALA A 100 -7.34 -15.15 2.11
CA ALA A 100 -6.90 -15.45 0.76
C ALA A 100 -7.33 -14.35 -0.22
N GLU A 101 -8.58 -13.90 -0.12
CA GLU A 101 -9.09 -12.77 -0.90
C GLU A 101 -8.26 -11.50 -0.64
N THR A 102 -7.96 -11.19 0.62
CA THR A 102 -7.14 -10.01 0.96
C THR A 102 -5.71 -10.12 0.42
N ARG A 103 -5.07 -11.29 0.51
CA ARG A 103 -3.75 -11.51 -0.09
C ARG A 103 -3.78 -11.33 -1.61
N ALA A 104 -4.85 -11.78 -2.28
CA ALA A 104 -5.01 -11.58 -3.72
C ALA A 104 -5.11 -10.08 -4.07
N VAL A 105 -5.88 -9.30 -3.29
CA VAL A 105 -5.96 -7.83 -3.46
C VAL A 105 -4.59 -7.19 -3.31
N LEU A 106 -3.85 -7.53 -2.25
CA LEU A 106 -2.50 -6.98 -2.01
C LEU A 106 -1.52 -7.38 -3.12
N ALA A 107 -1.56 -8.63 -3.60
CA ALA A 107 -0.71 -9.11 -4.68
C ALA A 107 -1.02 -8.40 -6.01
N ALA A 108 -2.29 -8.25 -6.36
CA ALA A 108 -2.71 -7.52 -7.55
C ALA A 108 -2.27 -6.04 -7.48
N ARG A 109 -2.40 -5.41 -6.30
CA ARG A 109 -1.96 -4.03 -6.10
C ARG A 109 -0.44 -3.91 -6.17
N LEU A 110 0.31 -4.82 -5.54
CA LEU A 110 1.77 -4.85 -5.64
C LEU A 110 2.22 -4.99 -7.10
N GLN A 111 1.58 -5.87 -7.86
CA GLN A 111 1.86 -6.03 -9.28
C GLN A 111 1.63 -4.75 -10.09
N SER A 112 0.49 -4.08 -9.84
CA SER A 112 0.17 -2.81 -10.50
C SER A 112 1.25 -1.74 -10.22
N LEU A 113 1.63 -1.57 -8.95
CA LEU A 113 2.63 -0.58 -8.55
C LEU A 113 4.05 -0.94 -9.02
N ALA A 114 4.38 -2.22 -9.12
CA ALA A 114 5.67 -2.71 -9.61
C ALA A 114 5.94 -2.39 -11.09
N GLN A 115 4.92 -1.92 -11.84
CA GLN A 115 5.13 -1.37 -13.19
C GLN A 115 6.01 -0.11 -13.18
N GLY A 116 6.03 0.64 -12.06
CA GLY A 116 6.88 1.83 -11.90
C GLY A 116 6.35 3.10 -12.56
N VAL A 117 5.05 3.14 -12.87
CA VAL A 117 4.38 4.29 -13.51
C VAL A 117 3.49 5.08 -12.55
N SER A 118 3.39 4.67 -11.30
CA SER A 118 2.50 5.28 -10.31
C SER A 118 3.17 6.31 -9.40
N GLY A 119 4.47 6.59 -9.57
CA GLY A 119 5.19 7.57 -8.77
C GLY A 119 5.34 7.22 -7.27
N VAL A 120 5.12 5.96 -6.89
CA VAL A 120 5.29 5.48 -5.51
C VAL A 120 6.75 5.15 -5.20
N SER A 121 7.12 5.21 -3.92
CA SER A 121 8.48 4.89 -3.48
C SER A 121 8.75 3.37 -3.45
N VAL A 122 10.03 3.00 -3.47
CA VAL A 122 10.45 1.59 -3.32
C VAL A 122 10.05 1.05 -1.95
N GLU A 123 10.15 1.88 -0.92
CA GLU A 123 9.82 1.54 0.47
C GLU A 123 8.34 1.15 0.63
N LEU A 124 7.44 1.80 -0.11
CA LEU A 124 6.01 1.44 -0.12
C LEU A 124 5.80 0.06 -0.74
N LEU A 125 6.53 -0.28 -1.80
CA LEU A 125 6.47 -1.61 -2.40
C LEU A 125 7.05 -2.67 -1.45
N ASP A 126 8.18 -2.39 -0.80
CA ASP A 126 8.78 -3.27 0.22
C ASP A 126 7.79 -3.51 1.38
N GLN A 127 7.09 -2.46 1.85
CA GLN A 127 6.07 -2.57 2.90
C GLN A 127 4.88 -3.42 2.45
N LEU A 128 4.38 -3.22 1.23
CA LEU A 128 3.26 -4.00 0.70
C LEU A 128 3.64 -5.48 0.52
N ALA A 129 4.85 -5.77 0.05
CA ALA A 129 5.37 -7.13 -0.03
C ALA A 129 5.48 -7.77 1.37
N ALA A 130 5.95 -7.03 2.37
CA ALA A 130 6.02 -7.47 3.76
C ALA A 130 4.63 -7.76 4.35
N PHE A 131 3.60 -6.98 4.01
CA PHE A 131 2.23 -7.25 4.42
C PHE A 131 1.76 -8.63 3.95
N ILE A 132 2.04 -8.97 2.69
CA ILE A 132 1.69 -10.29 2.12
C ILE A 132 2.48 -11.39 2.82
N GLU A 133 3.79 -11.22 2.96
CA GLU A 133 4.69 -12.24 3.51
C GLU A 133 4.39 -12.56 4.97
N HIS A 134 4.07 -11.54 5.77
CA HIS A 134 3.82 -11.68 7.21
C HIS A 134 2.35 -11.80 7.57
N ASP A 135 1.45 -11.91 6.59
CA ASP A 135 0.00 -11.94 6.82
C ASP A 135 -0.53 -10.75 7.65
N VAL A 136 0.04 -9.58 7.43
CA VAL A 136 -0.51 -8.33 7.96
C VAL A 136 -1.59 -7.87 7.00
N LEU A 137 -2.81 -8.37 7.20
CA LEU A 137 -3.89 -8.23 6.24
C LEU A 137 -4.90 -7.19 6.74
N PRO A 138 -5.09 -6.05 6.05
CA PRO A 138 -6.16 -5.11 6.38
C PRO A 138 -7.52 -5.79 6.20
N GLN A 139 -8.45 -5.51 7.11
CA GLN A 139 -9.83 -5.98 6.96
C GLN A 139 -10.53 -5.12 5.92
N ILE A 140 -10.87 -5.71 4.79
CA ILE A 140 -11.49 -5.04 3.65
C ILE A 140 -12.93 -5.53 3.55
N PRO A 141 -13.96 -4.66 3.68
CA PRO A 141 -15.33 -5.01 3.40
C PRO A 141 -15.54 -5.40 1.94
N ALA A 142 -16.36 -6.42 1.70
CA ALA A 142 -16.60 -6.95 0.37
C ALA A 142 -17.55 -6.07 -0.48
N GLU A 143 -18.32 -5.20 0.16
CA GLU A 143 -19.36 -4.37 -0.47
C GLU A 143 -19.04 -2.89 -0.30
N GLY A 144 -19.58 -2.05 -1.18
CA GLY A 144 -19.42 -0.58 -1.13
C GLY A 144 -18.51 -0.03 -2.20
N SER A 145 -18.02 -0.88 -3.11
CA SER A 145 -17.21 -0.44 -4.23
C SER A 145 -18.04 0.36 -5.23
N VAL A 146 -17.63 1.60 -5.49
CA VAL A 146 -18.31 2.54 -6.37
C VAL A 146 -17.31 3.18 -7.34
N GLY A 147 -17.85 3.87 -8.37
CA GLY A 147 -17.07 4.51 -9.41
C GLY A 147 -16.79 3.61 -10.60
N ALA A 148 -16.06 4.11 -11.59
CA ALA A 148 -15.83 3.42 -12.85
C ALA A 148 -14.93 2.17 -12.70
N SER A 149 -13.89 2.26 -11.87
CA SER A 149 -12.93 1.16 -11.61
C SER A 149 -13.38 0.22 -10.49
N GLY A 150 -14.20 0.70 -9.55
CA GLY A 150 -14.64 -0.08 -8.41
C GLY A 150 -13.57 -0.32 -7.34
N ASP A 151 -12.41 0.32 -7.41
CA ASP A 151 -11.27 0.06 -6.52
C ASP A 151 -11.11 1.06 -5.36
N LEU A 152 -11.81 2.20 -5.38
CA LEU A 152 -11.64 3.26 -4.39
C LEU A 152 -11.90 2.76 -2.96
N THR A 153 -13.03 2.11 -2.71
CA THR A 153 -13.36 1.61 -1.36
C THR A 153 -12.37 0.54 -0.89
N PRO A 154 -12.12 -0.57 -1.59
CA PRO A 154 -11.18 -1.58 -1.09
C PRO A 154 -9.76 -1.04 -0.95
N LEU A 155 -9.29 -0.20 -1.86
CA LEU A 155 -7.94 0.37 -1.78
C LEU A 155 -7.80 1.44 -0.69
N SER A 156 -8.89 2.07 -0.24
CA SER A 156 -8.84 2.99 0.90
C SER A 156 -8.38 2.28 2.18
N TYR A 157 -8.83 1.04 2.42
CA TYR A 157 -8.39 0.24 3.56
C TYR A 157 -6.92 -0.18 3.44
N VAL A 158 -6.47 -0.52 2.23
CA VAL A 158 -5.04 -0.81 1.98
C VAL A 158 -4.19 0.43 2.19
N ALA A 159 -4.61 1.58 1.66
CA ALA A 159 -3.90 2.85 1.81
C ALA A 159 -3.82 3.29 3.28
N ALA A 160 -4.94 3.22 4.01
CA ALA A 160 -4.97 3.54 5.44
C ALA A 160 -4.00 2.65 6.24
N ALA A 161 -3.95 1.35 5.92
CA ALA A 161 -3.01 0.42 6.53
C ALA A 161 -1.54 0.79 6.23
N LEU A 162 -1.22 1.12 4.98
CA LEU A 162 0.12 1.55 4.57
C LEU A 162 0.53 2.90 5.18
N CYS A 163 -0.43 3.80 5.39
CA CYS A 163 -0.22 5.08 6.07
C CYS A 163 -0.11 4.94 7.60
N GLY A 164 -0.29 3.75 8.16
CA GLY A 164 -0.18 3.51 9.59
C GLY A 164 -1.36 4.03 10.41
N GLU A 165 -2.56 4.13 9.80
CA GLU A 165 -3.77 4.49 10.52
C GLU A 165 -4.07 3.48 11.62
N ARG A 166 -4.22 3.97 12.87
CA ARG A 166 -4.38 3.12 14.06
C ARG A 166 -5.72 2.40 14.13
N ASN A 167 -6.71 2.92 13.41
CA ASN A 167 -8.08 2.39 13.42
C ASN A 167 -8.35 1.38 12.32
N VAL A 168 -7.35 1.01 11.51
CA VAL A 168 -7.49 -0.05 10.51
C VAL A 168 -7.38 -1.39 11.22
N PRO A 169 -8.45 -2.17 11.29
CA PRO A 169 -8.37 -3.50 11.84
C PRO A 169 -7.56 -4.41 10.93
N PHE A 170 -6.66 -5.20 11.50
CA PHE A 170 -5.86 -6.19 10.78
C PHE A 170 -6.30 -7.60 11.16
N MET A 171 -6.34 -8.49 10.18
CA MET A 171 -6.34 -9.92 10.41
C MET A 171 -4.89 -10.40 10.44
N ILE A 172 -4.51 -11.10 11.51
CA ILE A 172 -3.31 -11.89 11.54
C ILE A 172 -3.76 -13.33 11.29
N ALA A 173 -3.61 -13.81 10.06
CA ALA A 173 -3.94 -15.18 9.76
C ALA A 173 -2.98 -16.08 10.52
N ARG A 174 -3.53 -16.94 11.41
CA ARG A 174 -2.71 -17.92 12.12
C ARG A 174 -2.10 -18.87 11.11
N PRO A 175 -0.77 -19.11 11.14
CA PRO A 175 -0.20 -20.18 10.33
C PRO A 175 -0.88 -21.49 10.69
N SER A 176 -1.45 -22.17 9.71
CA SER A 176 -1.98 -23.54 9.84
C SER A 176 -0.83 -24.56 9.93
N PHE A 177 0.23 -24.26 10.65
CA PHE A 177 1.35 -25.18 10.90
C PHE A 177 1.61 -25.31 12.40
N GLY A 178 1.62 -26.55 12.86
CA GLY A 178 1.60 -27.01 14.23
C GLY A 178 2.48 -26.27 15.23
N ARG A 179 1.91 -26.10 16.41
CA ARG A 179 2.48 -25.91 17.75
C ARG A 179 3.53 -24.80 17.97
N ARG A 180 3.03 -23.82 18.75
CA ARG A 180 3.76 -22.99 19.72
C ARG A 180 4.79 -21.98 19.20
N ARG A 181 4.40 -20.71 19.23
CA ARG A 181 5.20 -19.65 19.88
C ARG A 181 4.27 -18.55 20.42
N SER A 182 4.17 -18.48 21.72
CA SER A 182 3.38 -17.54 22.52
C SER A 182 4.07 -16.16 22.68
N GLY A 183 4.89 -15.73 21.73
CA GLY A 183 5.66 -14.49 21.81
C GLY A 183 5.16 -13.31 20.96
N TRP A 184 4.27 -13.55 20.02
CA TRP A 184 3.95 -12.60 18.96
C TRP A 184 2.94 -11.51 19.33
N ARG A 185 2.14 -11.70 20.38
CA ARG A 185 1.17 -10.69 20.82
C ARG A 185 1.81 -9.37 21.32
N ARG A 186 3.10 -9.40 21.68
CA ARG A 186 3.85 -8.21 22.14
C ARG A 186 4.62 -7.52 21.02
N SER A 187 4.88 -8.22 19.91
CA SER A 187 5.71 -7.70 18.82
C SER A 187 4.96 -6.72 17.92
N VAL A 188 3.65 -6.91 17.71
CA VAL A 188 2.87 -6.01 16.83
C VAL A 188 2.60 -4.67 17.52
N SER A 189 2.39 -4.65 18.85
CA SER A 189 2.27 -3.38 19.60
C SER A 189 3.60 -2.65 19.77
N SER A 190 4.75 -3.36 19.68
CA SER A 190 6.08 -2.77 19.75
C SER A 190 6.69 -2.50 18.37
N ALA A 191 6.25 -3.18 17.31
CA ALA A 191 6.65 -2.89 15.94
C ALA A 191 6.02 -1.59 15.43
N SER A 192 4.84 -1.19 15.92
CA SER A 192 4.29 0.16 15.70
C SER A 192 5.14 1.26 16.35
N ALA A 193 5.97 0.92 17.34
CA ALA A 193 6.89 1.83 18.01
C ALA A 193 8.33 1.77 17.45
N ALA A 194 8.69 0.74 16.68
CA ALA A 194 10.05 0.52 16.20
C ALA A 194 10.14 0.64 14.67
N GLY A 195 10.07 1.85 14.15
CA GLY A 195 10.76 2.22 12.92
C GLY A 195 10.27 1.66 11.56
N TRP A 196 9.27 0.78 11.51
CA TRP A 196 8.74 0.23 10.26
C TRP A 196 7.67 1.09 9.62
N MET A 197 7.02 1.92 10.41
CA MET A 197 6.05 2.92 9.96
C MET A 197 6.68 4.31 10.01
N ARG A 198 7.58 4.61 9.11
CA ARG A 198 7.83 6.03 8.82
C ARG A 198 6.63 6.54 8.06
N PRO A 199 5.89 7.53 8.58
CA PRO A 199 4.78 8.12 7.85
C PRO A 199 5.30 8.66 6.51
N TRP A 200 4.51 8.52 5.46
CA TRP A 200 4.69 9.18 4.17
C TRP A 200 5.08 10.67 4.32
N ASN A 201 4.63 11.33 5.40
CA ASN A 201 4.92 12.72 5.75
C ASN A 201 6.39 13.04 6.08
N SER A 202 7.29 12.07 6.22
CA SER A 202 8.70 12.39 6.56
C SER A 202 9.52 12.90 5.37
N THR A 203 9.03 12.73 4.15
CA THR A 203 9.69 13.19 2.91
C THR A 203 9.11 14.49 2.35
N LEU A 204 7.89 14.88 2.76
CA LEU A 204 7.24 16.13 2.36
C LEU A 204 7.34 17.22 3.44
N ARG A 205 8.47 17.34 4.14
CA ARG A 205 8.72 18.54 4.93
C ARG A 205 8.94 19.71 3.98
N SER A 206 7.99 20.63 4.01
CA SER A 206 8.04 21.92 3.34
C SER A 206 9.39 22.60 3.60
N PRO A 207 10.09 23.14 2.57
CA PRO A 207 11.32 23.92 2.75
C PRO A 207 11.08 25.32 3.35
N HIS A 208 9.86 25.70 3.71
CA HIS A 208 9.51 27.05 4.16
C HIS A 208 9.54 27.27 5.69
N SER A 209 10.00 26.32 6.50
CA SER A 209 10.07 26.54 7.97
C SER A 209 11.44 26.99 8.48
N ALA A 210 12.35 27.45 7.62
CA ALA A 210 13.70 27.86 8.00
C ALA A 210 14.01 29.36 7.73
N ALA A 211 12.99 30.22 7.71
CA ALA A 211 13.22 31.67 7.59
C ALA A 211 12.22 32.45 8.44
N ALA A 212 12.40 32.39 9.77
CA ALA A 212 11.88 33.38 10.71
C ALA A 212 12.66 33.28 12.02
N THR A 213 13.84 33.87 12.08
CA THR A 213 14.50 34.52 13.24
C THR A 213 15.36 35.63 12.71
#